data_806ef5a694a7040d70d33697b64a882b
#
_entry.id   806ef5a694a7040d70d33697b64a882b
#
_cell.length_a   1.000
_cell.length_b   1.000
_cell.length_c   1.000
_cell.angle_alpha   90.00
_cell.angle_beta   90.00
_cell.angle_gamma   90.00
#
_symmetry.space_group_name_H-M   'P 1'
#
loop_
_entity.id
_entity.type
_entity.pdbx_description
1 polymer ?
#
loop_
_entity_poly.entity_id
_entity_poly.type
_entity_poly.pdbx_seq_one_letter_code
_entity_poly.pdbx_strand_id
1 'polypeptide(L)'
;GVTISHLTVERFAAPHDEGVVNHDMADGWVIEHATVQDNSGAGLMAGARQRVRASCLRNNGQYGMNAYKTGDSIRGLVVEGNEITGNNTDDWERRRPGCGCTGGVKFWAVDGADVRGNWVHRNRGTGLWADNNNNDFRIEDNLLESNDGAALMYETSYNAVIRNNTIRRNNWVEGRAYAKDGDGFPYATVYVSEAGGEPRIPARTDRIEIEGNVLEDNWNGITLWENADRFCNSPANTSTGYCTRLVKDTGRCARPAIAAEPLYGDCRWKTQRVDIHGNRFLLDPSVVGCATECGRMAVFANEGTSPDWSPYKGGRVAEAITHRQQNRWHGNVYRGPWSFVAGDGSRTLDSRQWQGTPYRQDAGSSFGPRAGG
;
A
#
# COMPACT_ATOMS: atom_id res chain seq x y z
N GLY A 1 19.22 -7.83 -23.35
CA GLY A 1 19.33 -7.25 -22.02
C GLY A 1 20.66 -6.53 -21.82
N VAL A 2 20.68 -5.55 -20.95
CA VAL A 2 21.87 -4.82 -20.51
C VAL A 2 22.11 -5.17 -19.05
N THR A 3 23.37 -5.30 -18.65
CA THR A 3 23.75 -5.42 -17.24
C THR A 3 24.54 -4.19 -16.82
N ILE A 4 24.10 -3.55 -15.75
CA ILE A 4 24.81 -2.45 -15.08
C ILE A 4 25.26 -2.97 -13.73
N SER A 5 26.55 -3.01 -13.48
CA SER A 5 27.09 -3.58 -12.25
C SER A 5 28.37 -2.90 -11.78
N HIS A 6 28.61 -2.99 -10.46
CA HIS A 6 29.85 -2.57 -9.80
C HIS A 6 30.25 -1.10 -10.08
N LEU A 7 29.25 -0.21 -10.11
CA LEU A 7 29.49 1.23 -10.30
C LEU A 7 28.60 2.08 -9.40
N THR A 8 28.97 3.34 -9.26
CA THR A 8 28.16 4.35 -8.59
C THR A 8 27.65 5.37 -9.61
N VAL A 9 26.35 5.67 -9.53
CA VAL A 9 25.69 6.72 -10.32
C VAL A 9 25.21 7.79 -9.36
N GLU A 10 25.76 8.99 -9.45
CA GLU A 10 25.46 10.08 -8.52
C GLU A 10 25.49 11.45 -9.18
N ARG A 11 24.76 12.43 -8.58
CA ARG A 11 24.74 13.84 -8.97
C ARG A 11 24.21 14.11 -10.38
N PHE A 12 23.32 13.26 -10.83
CA PHE A 12 22.55 13.50 -12.06
C PHE A 12 21.17 14.08 -11.71
N ALA A 13 20.52 14.63 -12.72
CA ALA A 13 19.14 15.10 -12.62
C ALA A 13 18.27 14.39 -13.64
N ALA A 14 17.13 13.88 -13.20
CA ALA A 14 16.08 13.36 -14.04
C ALA A 14 14.82 14.24 -13.94
N PRO A 15 13.97 14.26 -14.96
CA PRO A 15 12.64 14.84 -14.84
C PRO A 15 11.82 14.18 -13.74
N HIS A 16 10.72 14.82 -13.35
CA HIS A 16 9.74 14.27 -12.44
C HIS A 16 9.26 12.88 -12.90
N ASP A 17 9.22 11.94 -11.98
CA ASP A 17 8.87 10.53 -12.17
C ASP A 17 9.82 9.70 -13.07
N GLU A 18 10.89 10.30 -13.56
CA GLU A 18 11.91 9.61 -14.36
C GLU A 18 13.11 9.21 -13.50
N GLY A 19 13.74 8.09 -13.85
CA GLY A 19 14.97 7.63 -13.22
C GLY A 19 16.23 8.16 -13.93
N VAL A 20 17.29 8.40 -13.16
CA VAL A 20 18.60 8.72 -13.77
C VAL A 20 19.26 7.48 -14.37
N VAL A 21 18.89 6.30 -13.90
CA VAL A 21 19.32 5.02 -14.46
C VAL A 21 18.12 4.34 -15.06
N ASN A 22 18.29 3.93 -16.32
CA ASN A 22 17.28 3.17 -17.05
C ASN A 22 16.06 3.99 -17.48
N HIS A 23 15.24 3.39 -18.30
CA HIS A 23 14.02 3.95 -18.83
C HIS A 23 12.92 2.88 -18.81
N ASP A 24 11.66 3.27 -18.81
CA ASP A 24 10.49 2.39 -18.83
C ASP A 24 10.48 1.38 -20.00
N MET A 25 11.17 1.68 -21.08
CA MET A 25 11.32 0.82 -22.27
C MET A 25 12.51 -0.15 -22.19
N ALA A 26 13.29 -0.14 -21.12
CA ALA A 26 14.50 -0.95 -20.98
C ALA A 26 14.19 -2.36 -20.45
N ASP A 27 13.61 -3.17 -21.29
CA ASP A 27 13.19 -4.53 -20.96
C ASP A 27 14.37 -5.48 -20.69
N GLY A 28 14.26 -6.27 -19.62
CA GLY A 28 15.21 -7.34 -19.31
C GLY A 28 16.59 -6.86 -18.86
N TRP A 29 16.69 -5.62 -18.39
CA TRP A 29 17.94 -5.12 -17.81
C TRP A 29 18.20 -5.71 -16.43
N VAL A 30 19.49 -5.87 -16.11
CA VAL A 30 19.94 -6.29 -14.79
C VAL A 30 20.73 -5.15 -14.17
N ILE A 31 20.30 -4.69 -13.01
CA ILE A 31 21.02 -3.72 -12.18
C ILE A 31 21.46 -4.46 -10.93
N GLU A 32 22.76 -4.61 -10.73
CA GLU A 32 23.27 -5.39 -9.61
C GLU A 32 24.59 -4.84 -9.07
N HIS A 33 24.78 -5.00 -7.75
CA HIS A 33 26.01 -4.52 -7.08
C HIS A 33 26.34 -3.06 -7.44
N ALA A 34 25.31 -2.24 -7.65
CA ALA A 34 25.43 -0.85 -8.02
C ALA A 34 24.95 0.06 -6.90
N THR A 35 25.48 1.26 -6.83
CA THR A 35 24.99 2.33 -5.96
C THR A 35 24.42 3.44 -6.81
N VAL A 36 23.14 3.80 -6.59
CA VAL A 36 22.48 4.94 -7.26
C VAL A 36 22.07 5.92 -6.17
N GLN A 37 22.80 7.03 -6.08
CA GLN A 37 22.70 7.92 -4.93
C GLN A 37 22.77 9.40 -5.27
N ASP A 38 22.24 10.24 -4.37
CA ASP A 38 22.42 11.70 -4.40
C ASP A 38 22.04 12.32 -5.74
N ASN A 39 21.03 11.77 -6.41
CA ASN A 39 20.50 12.27 -7.67
C ASN A 39 19.25 13.13 -7.43
N SER A 40 19.02 14.12 -8.28
CA SER A 40 17.72 14.82 -8.33
C SER A 40 16.73 14.03 -9.19
N GLY A 41 15.51 13.82 -8.70
CA GLY A 41 14.54 12.92 -9.30
C GLY A 41 14.63 11.49 -8.74
N ALA A 42 14.09 10.51 -9.46
CA ALA A 42 14.20 9.12 -9.05
C ALA A 42 15.62 8.55 -9.35
N GLY A 43 16.08 7.67 -8.49
CA GLY A 43 17.36 7.00 -8.72
C GLY A 43 17.30 6.08 -9.94
N LEU A 44 16.27 5.24 -10.01
CA LEU A 44 16.14 4.21 -11.03
C LEU A 44 14.70 4.16 -11.57
N MET A 45 14.58 3.96 -12.88
CA MET A 45 13.32 3.61 -13.55
C MET A 45 13.32 2.13 -13.92
N ALA A 46 12.29 1.38 -13.57
CA ALA A 46 12.21 -0.04 -13.86
C ALA A 46 11.40 -0.32 -15.13
N GLY A 47 11.93 -1.18 -15.99
CA GLY A 47 11.26 -1.74 -17.16
C GLY A 47 10.77 -3.18 -16.95
N ALA A 48 10.14 -3.77 -17.97
CA ALA A 48 9.63 -5.14 -17.91
C ALA A 48 10.76 -6.18 -17.81
N ARG A 49 10.52 -7.27 -17.08
CA ARG A 49 11.47 -8.37 -16.85
C ARG A 49 12.82 -7.92 -16.28
N GLN A 50 12.85 -6.74 -15.70
CA GLN A 50 14.05 -6.20 -15.08
C GLN A 50 14.34 -6.87 -13.75
N ARG A 51 15.63 -6.93 -13.43
CA ARG A 51 16.12 -7.41 -12.12
C ARG A 51 16.96 -6.32 -11.48
N VAL A 52 16.55 -5.87 -10.31
CA VAL A 52 17.32 -4.96 -9.46
C VAL A 52 17.70 -5.74 -8.21
N ARG A 53 19.00 -6.01 -8.05
CA ARG A 53 19.45 -6.87 -6.96
C ARG A 53 20.79 -6.45 -6.34
N ALA A 54 20.95 -6.74 -5.06
CA ALA A 54 22.18 -6.51 -4.31
C ALA A 54 22.75 -5.10 -4.54
N SER A 55 21.87 -4.10 -4.62
CA SER A 55 22.21 -2.72 -4.95
C SER A 55 21.74 -1.76 -3.86
N CYS A 56 22.32 -0.56 -3.84
CA CYS A 56 21.96 0.50 -2.90
C CYS A 56 21.33 1.68 -3.66
N LEU A 57 20.06 1.99 -3.35
CA LEU A 57 19.33 3.13 -3.92
C LEU A 57 19.07 4.13 -2.80
N ARG A 58 19.89 5.20 -2.72
CA ARG A 58 19.85 6.06 -1.54
C ARG A 58 19.91 7.55 -1.84
N ASN A 59 19.27 8.33 -0.97
CA ASN A 59 19.32 9.79 -0.96
C ASN A 59 18.97 10.42 -2.32
N ASN A 60 18.10 9.80 -3.11
CA ASN A 60 17.64 10.39 -4.36
C ASN A 60 16.51 11.39 -4.10
N GLY A 61 16.38 12.38 -4.96
CA GLY A 61 15.49 13.52 -4.78
C GLY A 61 14.00 13.12 -4.72
N GLN A 62 13.61 12.05 -5.41
CA GLN A 62 12.24 11.57 -5.41
C GLN A 62 12.17 10.12 -4.90
N TYR A 63 12.17 9.12 -5.75
CA TYR A 63 12.17 7.70 -5.36
C TYR A 63 13.57 7.11 -5.39
N GLY A 64 13.79 6.06 -4.62
CA GLY A 64 14.90 5.15 -4.92
C GLY A 64 14.68 4.47 -6.27
N MET A 65 13.45 3.97 -6.50
CA MET A 65 13.04 3.36 -7.76
C MET A 65 11.59 3.73 -8.09
N ASN A 66 11.32 4.02 -9.36
CA ASN A 66 9.98 4.11 -9.92
C ASN A 66 9.77 3.02 -10.97
N ALA A 67 8.62 2.39 -10.98
CA ALA A 67 8.22 1.39 -11.97
C ALA A 67 6.92 1.85 -12.64
N TYR A 68 7.05 2.47 -13.80
CA TYR A 68 5.96 3.02 -14.58
C TYR A 68 6.27 2.93 -16.07
N LYS A 69 5.28 2.60 -16.88
CA LYS A 69 5.39 2.59 -18.33
C LYS A 69 4.14 3.20 -18.96
N THR A 70 4.33 4.20 -19.79
CA THR A 70 3.22 4.87 -20.46
C THR A 70 2.48 3.92 -21.39
N GLY A 71 1.18 3.77 -21.16
CA GLY A 71 0.27 3.03 -22.04
C GLY A 71 0.41 1.51 -22.04
N ASP A 72 1.23 0.93 -21.16
CA ASP A 72 1.41 -0.52 -21.06
C ASP A 72 1.69 -0.95 -19.60
N SER A 73 1.80 -2.26 -19.38
CA SER A 73 2.15 -2.85 -18.09
C SER A 73 3.61 -3.32 -18.06
N ILE A 74 4.28 -3.07 -16.96
CA ILE A 74 5.56 -3.68 -16.65
C ILE A 74 5.29 -5.10 -16.15
N ARG A 75 5.95 -6.10 -16.75
CA ARG A 75 5.75 -7.51 -16.38
C ARG A 75 7.00 -8.15 -15.84
N GLY A 76 6.83 -9.00 -14.81
CA GLY A 76 7.89 -9.86 -14.31
C GLY A 76 9.08 -9.11 -13.71
N LEU A 77 8.83 -8.10 -12.89
CA LEU A 77 9.85 -7.32 -12.18
C LEU A 77 10.39 -8.09 -10.97
N VAL A 78 11.71 -8.07 -10.77
CA VAL A 78 12.37 -8.65 -9.58
C VAL A 78 13.16 -7.57 -8.87
N VAL A 79 12.87 -7.34 -7.60
CA VAL A 79 13.57 -6.42 -6.70
C VAL A 79 14.05 -7.22 -5.49
N GLU A 80 15.34 -7.54 -5.42
CA GLU A 80 15.85 -8.54 -4.49
C GLU A 80 17.14 -8.11 -3.78
N GLY A 81 17.15 -8.20 -2.45
CA GLY A 81 18.37 -8.01 -1.66
C GLY A 81 18.98 -6.61 -1.76
N ASN A 82 18.17 -5.58 -1.96
CA ASN A 82 18.63 -4.20 -2.09
C ASN A 82 18.51 -3.46 -0.76
N GLU A 83 19.35 -2.44 -0.58
CA GLU A 83 19.14 -1.37 0.39
C GLU A 83 18.51 -0.15 -0.31
N ILE A 84 17.35 0.29 0.21
CA ILE A 84 16.59 1.42 -0.37
C ILE A 84 16.32 2.42 0.77
N THR A 85 17.10 3.50 0.81
CA THR A 85 17.14 4.33 2.01
C THR A 85 17.28 5.82 1.74
N GLY A 86 16.67 6.64 2.62
CA GLY A 86 16.85 8.09 2.63
C GLY A 86 16.35 8.80 1.38
N ASN A 87 15.50 8.17 0.57
CA ASN A 87 15.01 8.76 -0.67
C ASN A 87 13.89 9.79 -0.41
N ASN A 88 13.55 10.55 -1.43
CA ASN A 88 12.69 11.72 -1.41
C ASN A 88 13.31 12.90 -0.65
N THR A 89 14.59 13.15 -0.86
CA THR A 89 15.31 14.28 -0.23
C THR A 89 14.73 15.63 -0.63
N ASP A 90 14.09 15.72 -1.79
CA ASP A 90 13.45 16.93 -2.30
C ASP A 90 12.07 17.21 -1.70
N ASP A 91 11.53 16.28 -0.91
CA ASP A 91 10.24 16.44 -0.22
C ASP A 91 9.09 16.77 -1.20
N TRP A 92 8.88 15.90 -2.15
CA TRP A 92 7.96 16.13 -3.27
C TRP A 92 6.51 16.34 -2.84
N GLU A 93 6.02 15.63 -1.81
CA GLU A 93 4.65 15.83 -1.33
C GLU A 93 4.43 17.25 -0.80
N ARG A 94 5.44 17.84 -0.15
CA ARG A 94 5.38 19.24 0.28
C ARG A 94 5.49 20.20 -0.89
N ARG A 95 6.29 19.89 -1.91
CA ARG A 95 6.44 20.73 -3.11
C ARG A 95 5.20 20.69 -4.01
N ARG A 96 4.55 19.55 -4.07
CA ARG A 96 3.34 19.31 -4.87
C ARG A 96 2.35 18.48 -4.07
N PRO A 97 1.61 19.11 -3.14
CA PRO A 97 0.66 18.39 -2.28
C PRO A 97 -0.34 17.56 -3.08
N GLY A 98 -0.54 16.31 -2.65
CA GLY A 98 -1.43 15.37 -3.32
C GLY A 98 -0.89 14.75 -4.61
N CYS A 99 0.40 14.92 -4.92
CA CYS A 99 0.98 14.28 -6.10
C CYS A 99 1.14 12.76 -5.94
N GLY A 100 1.16 12.25 -4.70
CA GLY A 100 1.43 10.84 -4.46
C GLY A 100 2.79 10.41 -5.03
N CYS A 101 3.80 11.26 -4.96
CA CYS A 101 5.08 11.04 -5.62
C CYS A 101 6.25 11.01 -4.62
N THR A 102 6.09 10.26 -3.56
CA THR A 102 7.04 10.17 -2.45
C THR A 102 7.44 8.74 -2.12
N GLY A 103 8.59 8.56 -1.51
CA GLY A 103 8.96 7.32 -0.85
C GLY A 103 10.15 6.56 -1.43
N GLY A 104 10.28 5.32 -0.98
CA GLY A 104 11.36 4.43 -1.38
C GLY A 104 11.18 3.88 -2.80
N VAL A 105 10.06 3.19 -3.02
CA VAL A 105 9.72 2.58 -4.31
C VAL A 105 8.25 2.81 -4.63
N LYS A 106 7.97 3.18 -5.88
CA LYS A 106 6.62 3.23 -6.41
C LYS A 106 6.44 2.28 -7.59
N PHE A 107 5.33 1.55 -7.60
CA PHE A 107 4.93 0.64 -8.67
C PHE A 107 3.60 1.09 -9.26
N TRP A 108 3.54 1.15 -10.58
CA TRP A 108 2.35 1.54 -11.31
C TRP A 108 2.12 0.60 -12.50
N ALA A 109 0.96 -0.02 -12.57
CA ALA A 109 0.62 -0.97 -13.62
C ALA A 109 1.65 -2.10 -13.80
N VAL A 110 2.18 -2.61 -12.70
CA VAL A 110 3.11 -3.75 -12.71
C VAL A 110 2.34 -5.06 -12.57
N ASP A 111 2.58 -5.99 -13.47
CA ASP A 111 1.93 -7.29 -13.54
C ASP A 111 2.95 -8.40 -13.27
N GLY A 112 2.91 -8.98 -12.09
CA GLY A 112 3.89 -9.93 -11.58
C GLY A 112 5.18 -9.25 -11.09
N ALA A 113 5.29 -9.04 -9.78
CA ALA A 113 6.50 -8.56 -9.14
C ALA A 113 6.92 -9.47 -7.99
N ASP A 114 8.22 -9.75 -7.91
CA ASP A 114 8.84 -10.38 -6.75
C ASP A 114 9.73 -9.35 -6.04
N VAL A 115 9.29 -8.90 -4.85
CA VAL A 115 9.98 -7.91 -4.01
C VAL A 115 10.39 -8.61 -2.72
N ARG A 116 11.66 -9.01 -2.61
CA ARG A 116 12.10 -9.88 -1.53
C ARG A 116 13.48 -9.58 -0.96
N GLY A 117 13.64 -9.82 0.33
CA GLY A 117 14.93 -9.69 0.99
C GLY A 117 15.52 -8.29 0.98
N ASN A 118 14.70 -7.26 0.75
CA ASN A 118 15.17 -5.88 0.71
C ASN A 118 15.17 -5.24 2.10
N TRP A 119 16.06 -4.31 2.32
CA TRP A 119 16.03 -3.40 3.46
C TRP A 119 15.60 -2.01 2.99
N VAL A 120 14.34 -1.66 3.29
CA VAL A 120 13.71 -0.41 2.86
C VAL A 120 13.50 0.47 4.09
N HIS A 121 14.29 1.54 4.21
CA HIS A 121 14.28 2.28 5.46
C HIS A 121 14.56 3.78 5.32
N ARG A 122 14.10 4.55 6.30
CA ARG A 122 14.35 6.00 6.42
C ARG A 122 14.02 6.80 5.16
N ASN A 123 13.08 6.30 4.35
CA ASN A 123 12.58 7.06 3.22
C ASN A 123 11.57 8.11 3.70
N ARG A 124 11.59 9.29 3.11
CA ARG A 124 10.61 10.33 3.41
C ARG A 124 9.32 10.01 2.65
N GLY A 125 8.30 9.56 3.38
CA GLY A 125 7.05 9.02 2.88
C GLY A 125 6.99 7.50 2.93
N THR A 126 6.26 6.89 2.00
CA THR A 126 5.99 5.45 1.95
C THR A 126 7.24 4.63 1.57
N GLY A 127 7.46 3.50 2.23
CA GLY A 127 8.56 2.58 1.89
C GLY A 127 8.37 1.90 0.53
N LEU A 128 7.36 1.06 0.41
CA LEU A 128 6.94 0.38 -0.82
C LEU A 128 5.51 0.77 -1.16
N TRP A 129 5.29 1.30 -2.34
CA TRP A 129 3.96 1.72 -2.77
C TRP A 129 3.55 1.09 -4.10
N ALA A 130 2.69 0.09 -4.06
CA ALA A 130 1.98 -0.41 -5.22
C ALA A 130 0.71 0.43 -5.40
N ASP A 131 0.77 1.40 -6.31
CA ASP A 131 -0.33 2.32 -6.65
C ASP A 131 -1.27 1.67 -7.68
N ASN A 132 -1.71 2.33 -8.71
CA ASN A 132 -2.76 1.85 -9.60
C ASN A 132 -2.38 0.63 -10.47
N ASN A 133 -3.35 -0.26 -10.68
CA ASN A 133 -3.34 -1.34 -11.67
C ASN A 133 -2.23 -2.40 -11.53
N ASN A 134 -1.64 -2.52 -10.34
CA ASN A 134 -0.74 -3.62 -10.07
C ASN A 134 -1.49 -4.94 -9.88
N ASN A 135 -0.81 -6.05 -10.14
CA ASN A 135 -1.37 -7.38 -9.97
C ASN A 135 -0.27 -8.40 -9.70
N ASP A 136 -0.59 -9.45 -8.95
CA ASP A 136 0.25 -10.63 -8.74
C ASP A 136 1.61 -10.30 -8.11
N PHE A 137 1.61 -9.55 -7.00
CA PHE A 137 2.81 -9.24 -6.24
C PHE A 137 3.13 -10.31 -5.20
N ARG A 138 4.43 -10.56 -5.04
CA ARG A 138 5.01 -11.18 -3.83
C ARG A 138 5.91 -10.18 -3.14
N ILE A 139 5.60 -9.89 -1.88
CA ILE A 139 6.38 -9.00 -1.01
C ILE A 139 6.77 -9.83 0.19
N GLU A 140 7.98 -10.38 0.16
CA GLU A 140 8.38 -11.45 1.08
C GLU A 140 9.76 -11.19 1.70
N ASP A 141 9.92 -11.56 2.96
CA ASP A 141 11.22 -11.56 3.67
C ASP A 141 11.94 -10.20 3.67
N ASN A 142 11.21 -9.09 3.56
CA ASN A 142 11.78 -7.75 3.59
C ASN A 142 11.89 -7.22 5.03
N LEU A 143 12.87 -6.34 5.26
CA LEU A 143 12.93 -5.48 6.44
C LEU A 143 12.48 -4.07 6.03
N LEU A 144 11.30 -3.65 6.49
CA LEU A 144 10.73 -2.33 6.25
C LEU A 144 10.79 -1.53 7.56
N GLU A 145 11.64 -0.51 7.62
CA GLU A 145 11.99 0.11 8.90
C GLU A 145 12.07 1.63 8.84
N SER A 146 11.45 2.31 9.79
CA SER A 146 11.64 3.75 10.02
C SER A 146 11.36 4.63 8.79
N ASN A 147 10.43 4.24 7.92
CA ASN A 147 9.94 5.13 6.87
C ASN A 147 8.95 6.14 7.49
N ASP A 148 8.95 7.37 7.01
CA ASP A 148 8.14 8.47 7.59
C ASP A 148 6.64 8.18 7.50
N GLY A 149 6.20 7.56 6.42
CA GLY A 149 4.84 7.12 6.16
C GLY A 149 4.65 5.61 6.26
N ALA A 150 3.68 5.08 5.54
CA ALA A 150 3.42 3.65 5.50
C ALA A 150 4.66 2.85 5.09
N ALA A 151 4.90 1.71 5.73
CA ALA A 151 5.93 0.78 5.28
C ALA A 151 5.56 0.20 3.91
N LEU A 152 4.28 -0.12 3.75
CA LEU A 152 3.71 -0.71 2.53
C LEU A 152 2.32 -0.13 2.27
N MET A 153 2.13 0.43 1.08
CA MET A 153 0.81 0.73 0.50
C MET A 153 0.52 -0.21 -0.67
N TYR A 154 -0.66 -0.79 -0.67
CA TYR A 154 -1.20 -1.57 -1.79
C TYR A 154 -2.55 -0.97 -2.16
N GLU A 155 -2.57 -0.17 -3.22
CA GLU A 155 -3.67 0.72 -3.57
C GLU A 155 -4.18 0.44 -4.99
N THR A 156 -5.50 0.46 -5.17
CA THR A 156 -6.15 0.24 -6.49
C THR A 156 -5.49 -0.86 -7.32
N SER A 157 -5.25 -1.99 -6.69
CA SER A 157 -4.46 -3.10 -7.24
C SER A 157 -5.09 -4.44 -6.88
N TYR A 158 -4.59 -5.53 -7.46
CA TYR A 158 -5.16 -6.85 -7.32
C TYR A 158 -4.13 -7.86 -6.82
N ASN A 159 -4.61 -8.89 -6.15
CA ASN A 159 -3.92 -10.15 -5.88
C ASN A 159 -2.46 -10.01 -5.43
N ALA A 160 -2.18 -10.32 -4.18
CA ALA A 160 -0.83 -10.22 -3.63
C ALA A 160 -0.60 -11.23 -2.51
N VAL A 161 0.65 -11.62 -2.32
CA VAL A 161 1.13 -12.31 -1.12
C VAL A 161 2.15 -11.41 -0.42
N ILE A 162 1.85 -11.05 0.81
CA ILE A 162 2.67 -10.18 1.68
C ILE A 162 3.01 -11.00 2.92
N ARG A 163 4.21 -11.60 2.94
CA ARG A 163 4.52 -12.55 4.01
C ARG A 163 5.94 -12.47 4.54
N ASN A 164 6.10 -12.93 5.78
CA ASN A 164 7.38 -13.06 6.47
C ASN A 164 8.19 -11.76 6.51
N ASN A 165 7.57 -10.60 6.36
CA ASN A 165 8.27 -9.33 6.46
C ASN A 165 8.43 -8.93 7.93
N THR A 166 9.55 -8.28 8.23
CA THR A 166 9.74 -7.54 9.48
C THR A 166 9.47 -6.07 9.22
N ILE A 167 8.46 -5.52 9.87
CA ILE A 167 7.94 -4.18 9.63
C ILE A 167 7.98 -3.45 10.97
N ARG A 168 8.91 -2.48 11.14
CA ARG A 168 9.08 -1.85 12.44
C ARG A 168 9.34 -0.35 12.39
N ARG A 169 8.79 0.36 13.36
CA ARG A 169 9.04 1.81 13.56
C ARG A 169 8.67 2.68 12.37
N ASN A 170 7.73 2.27 11.55
CA ASN A 170 7.25 3.05 10.42
C ASN A 170 6.06 3.94 10.80
N ASN A 171 5.79 4.91 9.96
CA ASN A 171 4.61 5.78 10.05
C ASN A 171 4.58 6.68 11.30
N TRP A 172 5.73 6.96 11.88
CA TRP A 172 5.79 7.83 13.05
C TRP A 172 5.63 9.31 12.71
N VAL A 173 5.94 9.73 11.49
CA VAL A 173 5.82 11.12 11.05
C VAL A 173 4.42 11.37 10.51
N GLU A 174 4.02 10.69 9.46
CA GLU A 174 2.72 10.89 8.82
C GLU A 174 1.55 10.46 9.70
N GLY A 175 1.61 9.30 10.34
CA GLY A 175 0.56 8.84 11.24
C GLY A 175 0.31 9.79 12.41
N ARG A 176 1.37 10.40 12.93
CA ARG A 176 1.27 11.43 13.98
C ARG A 176 0.68 12.73 13.44
N ALA A 177 0.95 13.09 12.19
CA ALA A 177 0.36 14.26 11.55
C ALA A 177 -1.17 14.07 11.39
N TYR A 178 -1.61 12.96 10.86
CA TYR A 178 -3.04 12.62 10.76
C TYR A 178 -3.76 12.66 12.13
N ALA A 179 -3.12 12.15 13.17
CA ALA A 179 -3.70 12.19 14.51
C ALA A 179 -3.85 13.61 15.07
N LYS A 180 -2.90 14.51 14.77
CA LYS A 180 -2.94 15.92 15.21
C LYS A 180 -3.99 16.76 14.49
N ASP A 181 -4.22 16.50 13.23
CA ASP A 181 -5.17 17.25 12.41
C ASP A 181 -6.64 16.96 12.78
N GLY A 182 -6.84 16.03 13.74
CA GLY A 182 -8.17 15.68 14.25
C GLY A 182 -9.01 14.89 13.24
N ASP A 183 -8.40 14.46 12.15
CA ASP A 183 -9.03 13.69 11.08
C ASP A 183 -9.48 12.30 11.58
N GLY A 184 -8.84 11.79 12.63
CA GLY A 184 -9.16 10.48 13.20
C GLY A 184 -8.88 9.31 12.25
N PHE A 185 -8.41 9.59 11.03
CA PHE A 185 -8.11 8.57 10.03
C PHE A 185 -6.99 7.65 10.54
N PRO A 186 -7.22 6.35 10.64
CA PRO A 186 -6.25 5.40 11.14
C PRO A 186 -5.20 5.06 10.08
N TYR A 187 -4.43 6.06 9.64
CA TYR A 187 -3.40 5.88 8.64
C TYR A 187 -2.39 4.82 9.08
N ALA A 188 -2.29 3.76 8.32
CA ALA A 188 -1.66 2.53 8.74
C ALA A 188 -0.23 2.35 8.21
N THR A 189 0.47 1.44 8.87
CA THR A 189 1.80 0.99 8.44
C THR A 189 1.73 0.06 7.25
N VAL A 190 0.71 -0.82 7.21
CA VAL A 190 0.32 -1.56 6.02
C VAL A 190 -1.06 -1.06 5.59
N TYR A 191 -1.10 -0.36 4.48
CA TYR A 191 -2.29 0.32 4.00
C TYR A 191 -2.79 -0.35 2.71
N VAL A 192 -3.97 -0.95 2.77
CA VAL A 192 -4.65 -1.58 1.64
C VAL A 192 -5.89 -0.75 1.32
N SER A 193 -5.84 -0.05 0.20
CA SER A 193 -6.90 0.88 -0.18
C SER A 193 -7.46 0.50 -1.54
N GLU A 194 -8.77 0.18 -1.57
CA GLU A 194 -9.44 -0.10 -2.84
C GLU A 194 -8.69 -1.17 -3.66
N ALA A 195 -8.05 -2.09 -2.97
CA ALA A 195 -7.26 -3.16 -3.54
C ALA A 195 -7.69 -4.51 -2.95
N GLY A 196 -7.80 -5.51 -3.78
CA GLY A 196 -8.31 -6.79 -3.29
C GLY A 196 -8.08 -7.97 -4.19
N GLY A 197 -8.50 -9.12 -3.70
CA GLY A 197 -8.51 -10.35 -4.49
C GLY A 197 -9.51 -10.26 -5.63
N GLU A 198 -9.06 -10.57 -6.85
CA GLU A 198 -9.89 -10.61 -8.04
C GLU A 198 -9.60 -11.88 -8.85
N PRO A 199 -10.46 -12.90 -8.71
CA PRO A 199 -10.24 -14.21 -9.36
C PRO A 199 -10.37 -14.17 -10.88
N ARG A 200 -10.98 -13.11 -11.45
CA ARG A 200 -11.12 -12.94 -12.90
C ARG A 200 -9.87 -12.40 -13.57
N ILE A 201 -8.90 -11.91 -12.79
CA ILE A 201 -7.62 -11.42 -13.28
C ILE A 201 -6.56 -12.51 -13.01
N PRO A 202 -5.87 -13.02 -14.05
CA PRO A 202 -4.88 -14.07 -13.88
C PRO A 202 -3.75 -13.67 -12.93
N ALA A 203 -3.49 -14.50 -11.93
CA ALA A 203 -2.43 -14.30 -10.93
C ALA A 203 -2.13 -15.62 -10.22
N ARG A 204 -1.06 -15.67 -9.42
CA ARG A 204 -0.68 -16.82 -8.57
C ARG A 204 -1.67 -17.07 -7.43
N THR A 205 -2.36 -16.02 -6.99
CA THR A 205 -3.41 -16.09 -5.96
C THR A 205 -4.64 -15.29 -6.42
N ASP A 206 -5.79 -15.59 -5.83
CA ASP A 206 -7.06 -14.89 -6.11
C ASP A 206 -7.49 -13.95 -4.96
N ARG A 207 -6.53 -13.60 -4.09
CA ARG A 207 -6.75 -12.76 -2.89
C ARG A 207 -5.54 -11.90 -2.56
N ILE A 208 -5.65 -11.08 -1.55
CA ILE A 208 -4.50 -10.48 -0.88
C ILE A 208 -4.27 -11.27 0.41
N GLU A 209 -3.14 -11.96 0.50
CA GLU A 209 -2.71 -12.69 1.68
C GLU A 209 -1.67 -11.88 2.45
N ILE A 210 -1.94 -11.59 3.74
CA ILE A 210 -1.01 -10.91 4.63
C ILE A 210 -0.73 -11.86 5.78
N GLU A 211 0.38 -12.61 5.70
CA GLU A 211 0.64 -13.73 6.59
C GLU A 211 2.05 -13.75 7.19
N GLY A 212 2.17 -14.21 8.43
CA GLY A 212 3.45 -14.46 9.07
C GLY A 212 4.35 -13.23 9.25
N ASN A 213 3.84 -12.02 9.08
CA ASN A 213 4.62 -10.79 9.26
C ASN A 213 4.77 -10.44 10.75
N VAL A 214 5.86 -9.75 11.07
CA VAL A 214 6.07 -9.15 12.39
C VAL A 214 5.98 -7.63 12.24
N LEU A 215 4.93 -7.03 12.82
CA LEU A 215 4.77 -5.59 12.89
C LEU A 215 5.13 -5.13 14.32
N GLU A 216 6.22 -4.36 14.44
CA GLU A 216 6.76 -3.96 15.74
C GLU A 216 6.90 -2.44 15.88
N ASP A 217 6.29 -1.88 16.90
CA ASP A 217 6.38 -0.47 17.28
C ASP A 217 6.15 0.51 16.12
N ASN A 218 5.22 0.16 15.23
CA ASN A 218 4.73 1.06 14.22
C ASN A 218 3.63 1.97 14.79
N TRP A 219 3.32 3.09 14.12
CA TRP A 219 2.25 3.98 14.58
C TRP A 219 0.90 3.28 14.64
N ASN A 220 0.49 2.62 13.56
CA ASN A 220 -0.71 1.79 13.46
C ASN A 220 -0.36 0.44 12.81
N GLY A 221 -1.32 -0.46 12.75
CA GLY A 221 -1.14 -1.77 12.15
C GLY A 221 -1.52 -1.82 10.67
N ILE A 222 -2.62 -2.53 10.36
CA ILE A 222 -3.15 -2.71 9.01
C ILE A 222 -4.47 -1.96 8.90
N THR A 223 -4.64 -1.18 7.83
CA THR A 223 -5.91 -0.55 7.47
C THR A 223 -6.37 -1.06 6.12
N LEU A 224 -7.60 -1.54 6.08
CA LEU A 224 -8.37 -1.80 4.87
C LEU A 224 -9.37 -0.66 4.69
N TRP A 225 -9.28 0.05 3.58
CA TRP A 225 -10.11 1.23 3.33
C TRP A 225 -10.70 1.26 1.93
N GLU A 226 -11.84 1.92 1.79
CA GLU A 226 -12.44 2.29 0.51
C GLU A 226 -13.00 3.71 0.55
N ASN A 227 -12.75 4.47 -0.49
CA ASN A 227 -13.45 5.71 -0.76
C ASN A 227 -14.70 5.43 -1.60
N ALA A 228 -15.89 5.65 -1.03
CA ALA A 228 -17.14 5.42 -1.73
C ALA A 228 -17.33 6.32 -2.96
N ASP A 229 -16.67 7.47 -3.01
CA ASP A 229 -16.68 8.37 -4.15
C ASP A 229 -15.64 8.00 -5.23
N ARG A 230 -14.78 7.00 -4.98
CA ARG A 230 -13.75 6.55 -5.92
C ARG A 230 -14.29 5.42 -6.82
N PHE A 231 -14.87 5.79 -7.91
CA PHE A 231 -15.28 4.89 -8.98
C PHE A 231 -14.87 5.44 -10.34
N CYS A 232 -14.81 4.61 -11.36
CA CYS A 232 -14.42 5.02 -12.72
C CYS A 232 -15.13 6.29 -13.17
N ASN A 233 -14.37 7.29 -13.58
CA ASN A 233 -14.89 8.60 -14.04
C ASN A 233 -15.80 9.31 -13.04
N SER A 234 -15.62 9.09 -11.75
CA SER A 234 -16.36 9.82 -10.73
C SER A 234 -16.05 11.32 -10.80
N PRO A 235 -17.05 12.19 -10.81
CA PRO A 235 -16.81 13.63 -10.78
C PRO A 235 -16.29 14.13 -9.43
N ALA A 236 -16.45 13.33 -8.38
CA ALA A 236 -15.99 13.70 -7.04
C ALA A 236 -14.52 13.36 -6.78
N ASN A 237 -13.93 12.51 -7.59
CA ASN A 237 -12.54 12.10 -7.45
C ASN A 237 -11.81 12.22 -8.77
N THR A 238 -11.13 13.33 -8.98
CA THR A 238 -10.42 13.63 -10.22
C THR A 238 -9.15 12.78 -10.44
N SER A 239 -8.68 12.09 -9.41
CA SER A 239 -7.57 11.13 -9.55
C SER A 239 -7.99 9.82 -10.20
N THR A 240 -9.26 9.65 -10.51
CA THR A 240 -9.84 8.43 -11.10
C THR A 240 -9.78 8.36 -12.62
N GLY A 241 -8.81 8.96 -13.26
CA GLY A 241 -8.55 8.67 -14.68
C GLY A 241 -8.28 7.17 -14.95
N TYR A 242 -8.15 6.39 -13.88
CA TYR A 242 -7.84 4.96 -13.93
C TYR A 242 -9.06 4.13 -13.53
N CYS A 243 -9.63 3.49 -14.51
CA CYS A 243 -10.70 2.54 -14.29
C CYS A 243 -10.16 1.14 -14.01
N THR A 244 -10.94 0.33 -13.33
CA THR A 244 -10.58 -1.07 -13.06
C THR A 244 -10.36 -1.82 -14.39
N ARG A 245 -9.52 -2.85 -14.39
CA ARG A 245 -9.28 -3.69 -15.57
C ARG A 245 -10.53 -4.44 -16.06
N LEU A 246 -11.56 -4.49 -15.25
CA LEU A 246 -12.81 -5.19 -15.55
C LEU A 246 -13.78 -4.37 -16.40
N VAL A 247 -13.58 -3.06 -16.46
CA VAL A 247 -14.48 -2.15 -17.16
C VAL A 247 -13.98 -1.92 -18.60
N LYS A 248 -14.83 -2.27 -19.57
CA LYS A 248 -14.56 -2.04 -20.99
C LYS A 248 -15.10 -0.69 -21.49
N ASP A 249 -16.27 -0.30 -21.02
CA ASP A 249 -16.93 0.98 -21.34
C ASP A 249 -16.93 1.88 -20.11
N THR A 250 -15.85 2.62 -19.93
CA THR A 250 -15.64 3.47 -18.77
C THR A 250 -16.64 4.63 -18.68
N GLY A 251 -17.18 5.10 -19.80
CA GLY A 251 -18.16 6.19 -19.82
C GLY A 251 -19.47 5.84 -19.11
N ARG A 252 -19.80 4.57 -18.98
CA ARG A 252 -21.00 4.12 -18.26
C ARG A 252 -20.84 4.23 -16.74
N CYS A 253 -19.62 4.20 -16.23
CA CYS A 253 -19.37 4.28 -14.80
C CYS A 253 -19.66 5.68 -14.20
N ALA A 254 -19.72 6.72 -15.01
CA ALA A 254 -20.04 8.08 -14.58
C ALA A 254 -21.54 8.42 -14.74
N ARG A 255 -22.40 7.42 -14.81
CA ARG A 255 -23.85 7.60 -15.07
C ARG A 255 -24.68 6.71 -14.16
N PRO A 256 -25.98 6.98 -13.97
CA PRO A 256 -26.86 6.13 -13.16
C PRO A 256 -26.87 4.65 -13.56
N ALA A 257 -26.42 4.30 -14.77
CA ALA A 257 -26.29 2.92 -15.23
C ALA A 257 -25.40 2.04 -14.33
N ILE A 258 -24.47 2.63 -13.58
CA ILE A 258 -23.65 1.88 -12.61
C ILE A 258 -24.47 1.25 -11.47
N ALA A 259 -25.72 1.66 -11.27
CA ALA A 259 -26.59 1.05 -10.26
C ALA A 259 -26.91 -0.41 -10.56
N ALA A 260 -26.69 -0.89 -11.78
CA ALA A 260 -26.94 -2.25 -12.23
C ALA A 260 -25.66 -3.07 -12.37
N GLU A 261 -25.74 -4.38 -12.06
CA GLU A 261 -24.64 -5.31 -12.36
C GLU A 261 -24.46 -5.53 -13.87
N PRO A 262 -23.25 -5.80 -14.35
CA PRO A 262 -22.02 -5.95 -13.57
C PRO A 262 -21.34 -4.60 -13.22
N LEU A 263 -21.81 -3.48 -13.75
CA LEU A 263 -21.17 -2.18 -13.59
C LEU A 263 -21.09 -1.74 -12.13
N TYR A 264 -22.12 -2.04 -11.34
CA TYR A 264 -22.10 -1.75 -9.89
C TYR A 264 -20.88 -2.36 -9.19
N GLY A 265 -20.56 -3.60 -9.55
CA GLY A 265 -19.40 -4.29 -9.03
C GLY A 265 -18.08 -3.94 -9.70
N ASP A 266 -18.08 -3.59 -10.98
CA ASP A 266 -16.88 -3.47 -11.80
C ASP A 266 -16.36 -2.03 -11.94
N CYS A 267 -17.20 -1.02 -11.74
CA CYS A 267 -16.80 0.38 -11.84
C CYS A 267 -15.95 0.88 -10.64
N ARG A 268 -15.84 0.10 -9.60
CA ARG A 268 -15.08 0.43 -8.39
C ARG A 268 -13.96 -0.57 -8.15
N TRP A 269 -12.86 -0.05 -7.66
CA TRP A 269 -11.87 -0.85 -6.95
C TRP A 269 -12.44 -1.23 -5.57
N LYS A 270 -12.34 -2.50 -5.20
CA LYS A 270 -12.90 -2.99 -3.93
C LYS A 270 -11.80 -3.59 -3.07
N THR A 271 -11.81 -3.24 -1.80
CA THR A 271 -11.00 -3.93 -0.78
C THR A 271 -11.73 -5.19 -0.36
N GLN A 272 -11.44 -6.28 -1.05
CA GLN A 272 -12.14 -7.55 -0.90
C GLN A 272 -11.18 -8.74 -0.90
N ARG A 273 -11.60 -9.84 -0.28
CA ARG A 273 -10.82 -11.09 -0.24
C ARG A 273 -9.40 -10.85 0.29
N VAL A 274 -9.30 -10.02 1.34
CA VAL A 274 -8.05 -9.80 2.07
C VAL A 274 -8.02 -10.74 3.26
N ASP A 275 -7.01 -11.59 3.34
CA ASP A 275 -6.83 -12.60 4.39
C ASP A 275 -5.60 -12.26 5.24
N ILE A 276 -5.82 -11.92 6.50
CA ILE A 276 -4.80 -11.41 7.42
C ILE A 276 -4.62 -12.41 8.55
N HIS A 277 -3.55 -13.21 8.50
CA HIS A 277 -3.42 -14.30 9.46
C HIS A 277 -1.98 -14.63 9.85
N GLY A 278 -1.84 -15.23 11.03
CA GLY A 278 -0.54 -15.68 11.52
C GLY A 278 0.48 -14.56 11.78
N ASN A 279 0.05 -13.30 11.77
CA ASN A 279 0.92 -12.15 11.99
C ASN A 279 1.12 -11.89 13.49
N ARG A 280 2.21 -11.20 13.81
CA ARG A 280 2.52 -10.73 15.16
C ARG A 280 2.52 -9.21 15.19
N PHE A 281 1.63 -8.64 15.96
CA PHE A 281 1.48 -7.21 16.16
C PHE A 281 1.96 -6.83 17.56
N LEU A 282 3.09 -6.16 17.64
CA LEU A 282 3.79 -5.81 18.87
C LEU A 282 3.83 -4.28 19.00
N LEU A 283 3.28 -3.73 20.07
CA LEU A 283 3.21 -2.29 20.29
C LEU A 283 3.61 -1.92 21.70
N ASP A 284 4.58 -1.05 21.81
CA ASP A 284 4.91 -0.33 23.03
C ASP A 284 4.64 1.18 22.80
N PRO A 285 3.56 1.74 23.34
CA PRO A 285 3.26 3.16 23.17
C PRO A 285 4.36 4.08 23.67
N SER A 286 5.14 3.66 24.66
CA SER A 286 6.24 4.47 25.18
C SER A 286 7.41 4.58 24.20
N VAL A 287 7.65 3.55 23.41
CA VAL A 287 8.65 3.54 22.32
C VAL A 287 8.18 4.39 21.15
N VAL A 288 6.90 4.26 20.79
CA VAL A 288 6.30 5.04 19.68
C VAL A 288 6.13 6.52 20.06
N GLY A 289 5.97 6.81 21.35
CA GLY A 289 5.72 8.16 21.84
C GLY A 289 4.28 8.62 21.57
N CYS A 290 3.31 7.74 21.77
CA CYS A 290 1.88 8.03 21.68
C CYS A 290 1.15 7.64 22.98
N ALA A 291 -0.02 8.21 23.23
CA ALA A 291 -0.86 7.85 24.38
C ALA A 291 -1.99 6.91 23.97
N THR A 292 -2.90 7.37 23.11
CA THR A 292 -4.09 6.62 22.66
C THR A 292 -4.32 6.69 21.15
N GLU A 293 -3.51 7.45 20.45
CA GLU A 293 -3.70 7.78 19.03
C GLU A 293 -3.14 6.71 18.09
N CYS A 294 -2.26 5.88 18.60
CA CYS A 294 -1.63 4.79 17.85
C CYS A 294 -2.24 3.42 18.19
N GLY A 295 -1.77 2.37 17.54
CA GLY A 295 -2.20 1.01 17.83
C GLY A 295 -3.57 0.65 17.27
N ARG A 296 -3.92 1.22 16.12
CA ARG A 296 -5.20 0.96 15.45
C ARG A 296 -5.05 -0.02 14.30
N MET A 297 -6.03 -0.91 14.19
CA MET A 297 -6.34 -1.71 13.01
C MET A 297 -7.65 -1.21 12.44
N ALA A 298 -7.87 -1.28 11.13
CA ALA A 298 -9.11 -0.77 10.58
C ALA A 298 -9.64 -1.56 9.38
N VAL A 299 -10.98 -1.61 9.28
CA VAL A 299 -11.73 -1.99 8.09
C VAL A 299 -12.93 -1.06 7.96
N PHE A 300 -12.84 -0.10 7.06
CA PHE A 300 -13.89 0.92 6.97
C PHE A 300 -13.93 1.60 5.60
N ALA A 301 -14.97 2.36 5.36
CA ALA A 301 -15.10 3.23 4.18
C ALA A 301 -15.83 4.51 4.55
N ASN A 302 -15.65 5.54 3.75
CA ASN A 302 -16.51 6.72 3.85
C ASN A 302 -17.92 6.43 3.31
N GLU A 303 -18.88 7.28 3.64
CA GLU A 303 -20.28 7.11 3.21
C GLU A 303 -20.52 7.49 1.74
N GLY A 304 -19.61 8.23 1.14
CA GLY A 304 -19.77 8.82 -0.18
C GLY A 304 -20.69 10.04 -0.19
N THR A 305 -20.33 11.03 -0.96
CA THR A 305 -21.04 12.31 -1.00
C THR A 305 -21.52 12.68 -2.39
N SER A 306 -20.93 12.16 -3.44
CA SER A 306 -21.15 12.60 -4.81
C SER A 306 -20.96 11.46 -5.81
N PRO A 307 -21.61 11.54 -6.97
CA PRO A 307 -22.74 12.42 -7.32
C PRO A 307 -24.04 12.02 -6.60
N ASP A 308 -25.07 12.87 -6.66
CA ASP A 308 -26.32 12.62 -5.93
C ASP A 308 -27.03 11.32 -6.33
N TRP A 309 -26.89 10.92 -7.57
CA TRP A 309 -27.45 9.65 -8.07
C TRP A 309 -26.58 8.42 -7.74
N SER A 310 -25.41 8.59 -7.08
CA SER A 310 -24.50 7.46 -6.83
C SER A 310 -25.15 6.38 -5.98
N PRO A 311 -25.14 5.11 -6.43
CA PRO A 311 -25.64 4.01 -5.63
C PRO A 311 -24.71 3.62 -4.49
N TYR A 312 -23.53 4.25 -4.41
CA TYR A 312 -22.52 3.97 -3.38
C TYR A 312 -22.68 4.80 -2.11
N LYS A 313 -23.60 5.76 -2.12
CA LYS A 313 -23.90 6.61 -0.95
C LYS A 313 -24.56 5.87 0.22
N GLY A 314 -24.53 6.48 1.40
CA GLY A 314 -25.34 6.09 2.56
C GLY A 314 -24.84 4.83 3.24
N GLY A 315 -23.55 4.72 3.51
CA GLY A 315 -22.96 3.63 4.30
C GLY A 315 -22.90 2.27 3.58
N ARG A 316 -23.33 2.16 2.33
CA ARG A 316 -23.36 0.88 1.59
C ARG A 316 -21.99 0.28 1.38
N VAL A 317 -20.99 1.14 1.10
CA VAL A 317 -19.60 0.70 0.91
C VAL A 317 -18.99 0.28 2.24
N ALA A 318 -19.24 1.04 3.31
CA ALA A 318 -18.79 0.71 4.65
C ALA A 318 -19.37 -0.63 5.17
N GLU A 319 -20.64 -0.88 4.90
CA GLU A 319 -21.27 -2.17 5.18
C GLU A 319 -20.66 -3.31 4.35
N ALA A 320 -20.38 -3.06 3.08
CA ALA A 320 -19.83 -4.07 2.17
C ALA A 320 -18.41 -4.48 2.56
N ILE A 321 -17.49 -3.52 2.75
CA ILE A 321 -16.09 -3.79 3.11
C ILE A 321 -15.99 -4.50 4.46
N THR A 322 -16.86 -4.13 5.40
CA THR A 322 -16.84 -4.67 6.76
C THR A 322 -17.40 -6.09 6.83
N HIS A 323 -18.47 -6.41 6.09
CA HIS A 323 -19.23 -7.64 6.31
C HIS A 323 -19.42 -8.53 5.08
N ARG A 324 -19.24 -8.03 3.86
CA ARG A 324 -19.63 -8.76 2.64
C ARG A 324 -18.50 -9.01 1.66
N GLN A 325 -17.39 -8.31 1.76
CA GLN A 325 -16.26 -8.40 0.84
C GLN A 325 -15.21 -9.44 1.23
N GLN A 326 -15.54 -10.33 2.16
CA GLN A 326 -14.70 -11.46 2.58
C GLN A 326 -13.32 -11.03 3.13
N ASN A 327 -13.24 -9.86 3.74
CA ASN A 327 -12.07 -9.43 4.49
C ASN A 327 -12.06 -10.09 5.85
N ARG A 328 -10.96 -10.70 6.25
CA ARG A 328 -10.90 -11.43 7.51
C ARG A 328 -9.53 -11.43 8.15
N TRP A 329 -9.55 -11.45 9.47
CA TRP A 329 -8.42 -11.65 10.36
C TRP A 329 -8.59 -12.96 11.13
N HIS A 330 -7.51 -13.72 11.30
CA HIS A 330 -7.53 -14.91 12.14
C HIS A 330 -6.12 -15.38 12.53
N GLY A 331 -6.00 -16.09 13.66
CA GLY A 331 -4.75 -16.72 14.08
C GLY A 331 -3.60 -15.74 14.32
N ASN A 332 -3.88 -14.48 14.60
CA ASN A 332 -2.88 -13.44 14.83
C ASN A 332 -2.49 -13.35 16.31
N VAL A 333 -1.35 -12.74 16.59
CA VAL A 333 -0.85 -12.48 17.94
C VAL A 333 -0.72 -10.98 18.16
N TYR A 334 -1.47 -10.45 19.12
CA TYR A 334 -1.46 -9.04 19.49
C TYR A 334 -0.81 -8.87 20.86
N ARG A 335 0.17 -8.00 20.96
CA ARG A 335 0.82 -7.61 22.22
C ARG A 335 0.90 -6.10 22.31
N GLY A 336 0.26 -5.53 23.33
CA GLY A 336 0.09 -4.09 23.52
C GLY A 336 -1.37 -3.64 23.37
N PRO A 337 -1.65 -2.34 23.47
CA PRO A 337 -3.01 -1.78 23.52
C PRO A 337 -3.59 -1.57 22.11
N TRP A 338 -3.89 -2.67 21.45
CA TRP A 338 -4.51 -2.63 20.12
C TRP A 338 -6.01 -2.37 20.16
N SER A 339 -6.50 -1.53 19.24
CA SER A 339 -7.90 -1.23 19.02
C SER A 339 -8.27 -1.37 17.53
N PHE A 340 -9.57 -1.41 17.24
CA PHE A 340 -10.08 -1.71 15.90
C PHE A 340 -11.09 -0.65 15.48
N VAL A 341 -10.97 -0.17 14.25
CA VAL A 341 -11.92 0.79 13.65
C VAL A 341 -12.69 0.07 12.55
N ALA A 342 -14.01 0.24 12.51
CA ALA A 342 -14.86 -0.45 11.56
C ALA A 342 -16.00 0.42 11.02
N GLY A 343 -16.61 -0.03 9.92
CA GLY A 343 -17.80 0.57 9.33
C GLY A 343 -17.53 1.85 8.56
N ASP A 344 -17.99 2.97 9.07
CA ASP A 344 -17.77 4.31 8.51
C ASP A 344 -16.60 5.06 9.20
N GLY A 345 -15.84 4.35 10.02
CA GLY A 345 -14.75 4.95 10.78
C GLY A 345 -15.16 5.54 12.14
N SER A 346 -16.44 5.67 12.42
CA SER A 346 -16.94 6.27 13.66
C SER A 346 -16.83 5.35 14.89
N ARG A 347 -16.58 4.07 14.70
CA ARG A 347 -16.57 3.06 15.75
C ARG A 347 -15.18 2.56 16.06
N THR A 348 -14.75 2.76 17.28
CA THR A 348 -13.56 2.12 17.85
C THR A 348 -14.00 0.95 18.73
N LEU A 349 -13.44 -0.21 18.49
CA LEU A 349 -13.77 -1.47 19.12
C LEU A 349 -12.59 -1.98 19.93
N ASP A 350 -12.87 -2.61 21.06
CA ASP A 350 -11.90 -3.45 21.76
C ASP A 350 -11.82 -4.85 21.11
N SER A 351 -10.91 -5.69 21.58
CA SER A 351 -10.71 -7.03 21.05
C SER A 351 -11.94 -7.94 21.22
N ARG A 352 -12.73 -7.79 22.26
CA ARG A 352 -13.94 -8.59 22.50
C ARG A 352 -15.04 -8.21 21.51
N GLN A 353 -15.23 -6.90 21.29
CA GLN A 353 -16.18 -6.40 20.32
C GLN A 353 -15.79 -6.83 18.91
N TRP A 354 -14.50 -6.77 18.58
CA TRP A 354 -13.96 -7.18 17.29
C TRP A 354 -14.16 -8.68 17.01
N GLN A 355 -13.94 -9.52 18.02
CA GLN A 355 -14.17 -10.97 17.91
C GLN A 355 -15.65 -11.35 18.00
N GLY A 356 -16.49 -10.48 18.58
CA GLY A 356 -17.92 -10.69 18.77
C GLY A 356 -18.76 -10.41 17.52
N THR A 357 -20.05 -10.70 17.62
CA THR A 357 -21.04 -10.32 16.60
C THR A 357 -21.22 -8.79 16.60
N PRO A 358 -21.29 -8.12 15.43
CA PRO A 358 -21.42 -8.71 14.09
C PRO A 358 -20.08 -8.96 13.37
N TYR A 359 -18.95 -8.49 13.89
CA TYR A 359 -17.67 -8.47 13.18
C TYR A 359 -17.05 -9.86 13.02
N ARG A 360 -16.99 -10.64 14.09
CA ARG A 360 -16.49 -12.02 14.13
C ARG A 360 -15.09 -12.20 13.54
N GLN A 361 -14.23 -11.21 13.78
CA GLN A 361 -12.86 -11.23 13.28
C GLN A 361 -11.91 -11.87 14.30
N ASP A 362 -10.70 -12.16 13.89
CA ASP A 362 -9.61 -12.70 14.73
C ASP A 362 -9.93 -14.00 15.48
N ALA A 363 -10.65 -14.90 14.83
CA ALA A 363 -10.83 -16.24 15.35
C ALA A 363 -9.47 -16.93 15.55
N GLY A 364 -9.24 -17.53 16.72
CA GLY A 364 -7.99 -18.17 17.07
C GLY A 364 -6.81 -17.22 17.36
N SER A 365 -7.06 -15.92 17.40
CA SER A 365 -6.04 -14.90 17.72
C SER A 365 -5.87 -14.73 19.23
N SER A 366 -4.70 -14.30 19.66
CA SER A 366 -4.38 -14.05 21.07
C SER A 366 -4.03 -12.59 21.33
N PHE A 367 -4.60 -12.06 22.42
CA PHE A 367 -4.39 -10.68 22.85
C PHE A 367 -3.74 -10.67 24.24
N GLY A 368 -2.84 -9.73 24.50
CA GLY A 368 -2.20 -9.59 25.80
C GLY A 368 -1.29 -8.37 25.90
N PRO A 369 -0.80 -8.08 27.10
CA PRO A 369 0.19 -7.04 27.28
C PRO A 369 1.48 -7.39 26.51
N ARG A 370 2.22 -6.37 26.10
CA ARG A 370 3.62 -6.57 25.68
C ARG A 370 4.42 -6.80 26.97
N ALA A 371 5.10 -7.94 27.05
CA ALA A 371 6.06 -8.14 28.12
C ALA A 371 7.14 -7.06 27.96
N GLY A 372 7.47 -6.36 29.03
CA GLY A 372 8.53 -5.37 29.02
C GLY A 372 9.82 -6.00 28.52
N GLY A 373 10.48 -5.37 27.55
CA GLY A 373 11.82 -5.74 27.15
C GLY A 373 12.85 -5.33 28.21
#